data_c6c1902303623d9954858ce61efb6053
#
_entry.id   c6c1902303623d9954858ce61efb6053
#
_cell.length_a   1.000
_cell.length_b   1.000
_cell.length_c   1.000
_cell.angle_alpha   90.00
_cell.angle_beta   90.00
_cell.angle_gamma   90.00
#
_symmetry.space_group_name_H-M   'P 1'
#
loop_
_entity.id
_entity.type
_entity.pdbx_description
1 polymer ?
#
loop_
_entity_poly.entity_id
_entity_poly.type
_entity_poly.pdbx_seq_one_letter_code
_entity_poly.pdbx_strand_id
1 'polypeptide(L)'
;MPESKPVAAPAPRQVRVLIDRFKESGGVIVREDDAVLVIRTTEGLEKSFDKSLLLGVFPLIEAPEGTPVIVQFRDGRRVEAELIRDELHQARVRIANIEVTLPREDFWALELAPSFEDSLAQLRLNIPATAWPQRVQLAKWMMSQNQPLAAKEELIEILRSYDSQEPRDLLARAETLIRMQTRDDSDKSKSKTSNSGSSKRAMDQPGLPTQRLSPDDVNILKVLEVNFERPPQMEASPDLAKKIVARYANSDLVPADPAARKAMESWSAEQLLKLLFALKARELYQDIQVTSEPIALEIFHRRVHDNWLIPNCATSRCHGGLSAGNFFLFSTDYRSERTRYTNLMILLRSPALEGKPPLIDFAHPDQSLLLQYARPRIDAKFPHPDIPGWKPVLISGRESLMNDALLWIRGMHQPRSDYPIDYTPPTLQNPRKNATDSGPDR
;
A
#
# COMPACT_ATOMS: atom_id res chain seq x y z
N MET A 1 -46.59 -8.50 -4.55
CA MET A 1 -45.30 -8.83 -3.95
C MET A 1 -44.32 -9.06 -5.08
N PRO A 2 -43.27 -8.28 -5.27
CA PRO A 2 -42.27 -8.55 -6.28
C PRO A 2 -41.36 -9.69 -5.80
N GLU A 3 -41.23 -10.71 -6.61
CA GLU A 3 -40.30 -11.83 -6.41
C GLU A 3 -38.87 -11.35 -6.38
N SER A 4 -38.17 -11.64 -5.29
CA SER A 4 -36.74 -11.41 -5.16
C SER A 4 -35.98 -12.34 -6.12
N LYS A 5 -35.28 -11.79 -7.10
CA LYS A 5 -34.32 -12.52 -7.94
C LYS A 5 -33.26 -13.18 -7.03
N PRO A 6 -32.94 -14.46 -7.23
CA PRO A 6 -31.93 -15.15 -6.47
C PRO A 6 -30.58 -14.46 -6.73
N VAL A 7 -29.85 -14.15 -5.65
CA VAL A 7 -28.45 -13.71 -5.68
C VAL A 7 -27.64 -14.83 -6.32
N ALA A 8 -26.95 -14.54 -7.42
CA ALA A 8 -26.09 -15.50 -8.08
C ALA A 8 -25.01 -15.98 -7.07
N ALA A 9 -24.92 -17.30 -6.88
CA ALA A 9 -23.88 -17.90 -6.06
C ALA A 9 -22.49 -17.49 -6.62
N PRO A 10 -21.48 -17.27 -5.76
CA PRO A 10 -20.14 -16.94 -6.22
C PRO A 10 -19.64 -18.03 -7.17
N ALA A 11 -18.97 -17.60 -8.25
CA ALA A 11 -18.43 -18.52 -9.24
C ALA A 11 -17.55 -19.59 -8.56
N PRO A 12 -17.72 -20.87 -8.91
CA PRO A 12 -16.99 -21.94 -8.26
C PRO A 12 -15.48 -21.82 -8.54
N ARG A 13 -14.67 -21.72 -7.48
CA ARG A 13 -13.19 -21.60 -7.58
C ARG A 13 -12.59 -22.85 -8.19
N GLN A 14 -11.93 -22.71 -9.32
CA GLN A 14 -11.15 -23.78 -9.95
C GLN A 14 -9.75 -23.82 -9.37
N VAL A 15 -9.26 -25.00 -9.03
CA VAL A 15 -7.93 -25.20 -8.43
C VAL A 15 -7.22 -26.41 -9.03
N ARG A 16 -5.92 -26.36 -8.96
CA ARG A 16 -5.02 -27.50 -9.16
C ARG A 16 -4.46 -27.93 -7.82
N VAL A 17 -4.51 -29.23 -7.55
CA VAL A 17 -4.03 -29.84 -6.33
C VAL A 17 -2.82 -30.67 -6.67
N LEU A 18 -1.64 -30.28 -6.17
CA LEU A 18 -0.40 -31.02 -6.36
C LEU A 18 -0.22 -32.02 -5.20
N ILE A 19 -0.35 -33.30 -5.50
CA ILE A 19 -0.27 -34.39 -4.53
C ILE A 19 1.18 -34.82 -4.32
N ASP A 20 1.91 -35.01 -5.42
CA ASP A 20 3.36 -35.26 -5.45
C ASP A 20 3.97 -34.66 -6.71
N ARG A 21 5.29 -34.87 -6.92
CA ARG A 21 6.02 -34.29 -8.08
C ARG A 21 5.48 -34.70 -9.46
N PHE A 22 4.69 -35.76 -9.53
CA PHE A 22 4.21 -36.36 -10.77
C PHE A 22 2.69 -36.47 -10.83
N LYS A 23 2.01 -36.20 -9.72
CA LYS A 23 0.57 -36.40 -9.59
C LYS A 23 -0.13 -35.13 -9.19
N GLU A 24 -0.96 -34.66 -10.06
CA GLU A 24 -1.86 -33.53 -9.81
C GLU A 24 -3.32 -33.88 -10.12
N SER A 25 -4.24 -33.14 -9.56
CA SER A 25 -5.66 -33.25 -9.83
C SER A 25 -6.24 -31.86 -9.96
N GLY A 26 -6.99 -31.60 -11.01
CA GLY A 26 -7.67 -30.33 -11.24
C GLY A 26 -9.17 -30.45 -11.02
N GLY A 27 -9.80 -29.40 -10.53
CA GLY A 27 -11.25 -29.39 -10.34
C GLY A 27 -11.76 -28.12 -9.70
N VAL A 28 -13.04 -28.16 -9.37
CA VAL A 28 -13.75 -27.07 -8.70
C VAL A 28 -13.85 -27.40 -7.21
N ILE A 29 -13.53 -26.46 -6.33
CA ILE A 29 -13.70 -26.64 -4.88
C ILE A 29 -15.18 -26.83 -4.58
N VAL A 30 -15.51 -27.96 -3.96
CA VAL A 30 -16.87 -28.28 -3.45
C VAL A 30 -16.96 -27.96 -1.97
N ARG A 31 -15.90 -28.29 -1.23
CA ARG A 31 -15.78 -28.04 0.19
C ARG A 31 -14.32 -27.84 0.57
N GLU A 32 -14.07 -26.92 1.45
CA GLU A 32 -12.77 -26.63 2.01
C GLU A 32 -12.89 -26.31 3.50
N ASP A 33 -12.11 -26.99 4.34
CA ASP A 33 -11.92 -26.68 5.75
C ASP A 33 -10.43 -26.68 6.09
N ASP A 34 -10.07 -26.54 7.35
CA ASP A 34 -8.66 -26.45 7.77
C ASP A 34 -7.84 -27.71 7.47
N ALA A 35 -8.48 -28.88 7.46
CA ALA A 35 -7.81 -30.17 7.30
C ALA A 35 -8.06 -30.80 5.92
N VAL A 36 -9.21 -30.58 5.32
CA VAL A 36 -9.67 -31.32 4.14
C VAL A 36 -10.06 -30.39 3.01
N LEU A 37 -9.65 -30.73 1.80
CA LEU A 37 -10.05 -30.11 0.55
C LEU A 37 -10.82 -31.14 -0.30
N VAL A 38 -12.04 -30.84 -0.69
CA VAL A 38 -12.83 -31.65 -1.63
C VAL A 38 -12.98 -30.89 -2.93
N ILE A 39 -12.53 -31.48 -4.02
CA ILE A 39 -12.73 -30.95 -5.35
C ILE A 39 -13.58 -31.89 -6.20
N ARG A 40 -14.39 -31.31 -7.10
CA ARG A 40 -15.06 -32.05 -8.17
C ARG A 40 -14.22 -31.91 -9.44
N THR A 41 -13.71 -33.05 -9.90
CA THR A 41 -12.89 -33.12 -11.12
C THR A 41 -13.73 -32.82 -12.36
N THR A 42 -13.07 -32.60 -13.49
CA THR A 42 -13.73 -32.44 -14.82
C THR A 42 -14.55 -33.64 -15.25
N GLU A 43 -14.25 -34.83 -14.70
CA GLU A 43 -15.01 -36.07 -14.91
C GLU A 43 -16.24 -36.18 -14.01
N GLY A 44 -16.50 -35.19 -13.15
CA GLY A 44 -17.61 -35.15 -12.23
C GLY A 44 -17.41 -35.93 -10.93
N LEU A 45 -16.23 -36.52 -10.72
CA LEU A 45 -15.89 -37.25 -9.51
C LEU A 45 -15.44 -36.32 -8.39
N GLU A 46 -15.95 -36.57 -7.18
CA GLU A 46 -15.47 -35.85 -5.99
C GLU A 46 -14.27 -36.58 -5.40
N LYS A 47 -13.18 -35.83 -5.23
CA LYS A 47 -11.96 -36.31 -4.59
C LYS A 47 -11.69 -35.49 -3.34
N SER A 48 -11.46 -36.19 -2.23
CA SER A 48 -11.11 -35.62 -0.95
C SER A 48 -9.60 -35.74 -0.71
N PHE A 49 -8.97 -34.66 -0.26
CA PHE A 49 -7.54 -34.59 0.03
C PHE A 49 -7.32 -34.07 1.44
N ASP A 50 -6.43 -34.72 2.17
CA ASP A 50 -5.90 -34.19 3.41
C ASP A 50 -4.86 -33.10 3.07
N LYS A 51 -5.08 -31.87 3.50
CA LYS A 51 -4.23 -30.72 3.18
C LYS A 51 -2.79 -30.89 3.67
N SER A 52 -2.59 -31.64 4.74
CA SER A 52 -1.26 -31.91 5.29
C SER A 52 -0.39 -32.79 4.38
N LEU A 53 -1.00 -33.54 3.48
CA LEU A 53 -0.34 -34.45 2.53
C LEU A 53 -0.15 -33.83 1.14
N LEU A 54 -0.62 -32.60 0.93
CA LEU A 54 -0.50 -31.92 -0.35
C LEU A 54 0.80 -31.13 -0.44
N LEU A 55 1.45 -31.18 -1.60
CA LEU A 55 2.57 -30.28 -1.91
C LEU A 55 2.10 -28.85 -2.18
N GLY A 56 0.85 -28.65 -2.62
CA GLY A 56 0.27 -27.35 -2.81
C GLY A 56 -1.13 -27.38 -3.43
N VAL A 57 -1.86 -26.27 -3.22
CA VAL A 57 -3.14 -26.00 -3.87
C VAL A 57 -2.98 -24.67 -4.61
N PHE A 58 -3.15 -24.70 -5.92
CA PHE A 58 -2.94 -23.56 -6.79
C PHE A 58 -4.26 -23.17 -7.44
N PRO A 59 -4.84 -22.03 -7.05
CA PRO A 59 -5.99 -21.50 -7.78
C PRO A 59 -5.58 -21.13 -9.21
N LEU A 60 -6.49 -21.25 -10.15
CA LEU A 60 -6.27 -20.71 -11.49
C LEU A 60 -6.22 -19.18 -11.40
N ILE A 61 -5.38 -18.59 -12.22
CA ILE A 61 -5.24 -17.13 -12.29
C ILE A 61 -6.43 -16.57 -13.06
N GLU A 62 -7.35 -15.94 -12.33
CA GLU A 62 -8.45 -15.17 -12.90
C GLU A 62 -8.03 -13.70 -13.01
N ALA A 63 -7.36 -13.35 -14.10
CA ALA A 63 -6.91 -11.99 -14.38
C ALA A 63 -7.30 -11.58 -15.79
N PRO A 64 -7.42 -10.26 -16.09
CA PRO A 64 -7.70 -9.78 -17.43
C PRO A 64 -6.66 -10.23 -18.44
N GLU A 65 -7.07 -10.41 -19.70
CA GLU A 65 -6.14 -10.64 -20.81
C GLU A 65 -5.07 -9.54 -20.88
N GLY A 66 -3.82 -9.94 -21.10
CA GLY A 66 -2.67 -9.04 -21.12
C GLY A 66 -2.00 -8.86 -19.74
N THR A 67 -2.50 -9.49 -18.67
CA THR A 67 -1.85 -9.43 -17.36
C THR A 67 -0.47 -10.10 -17.41
N PRO A 68 0.62 -9.41 -16.98
CA PRO A 68 1.95 -9.98 -16.98
C PRO A 68 2.04 -11.19 -16.04
N VAL A 69 2.61 -12.28 -16.53
CA VAL A 69 2.82 -13.53 -15.80
C VAL A 69 4.22 -14.09 -16.05
N ILE A 70 4.68 -14.92 -15.12
CA ILE A 70 5.91 -15.69 -15.27
C ILE A 70 5.53 -17.16 -15.37
N VAL A 71 5.95 -17.79 -16.46
CA VAL A 71 5.81 -19.23 -16.68
C VAL A 71 7.08 -19.92 -16.20
N GLN A 72 6.98 -20.82 -15.24
CA GLN A 72 8.06 -21.67 -14.79
C GLN A 72 7.97 -23.05 -15.47
N PHE A 73 8.82 -23.29 -16.46
CA PHE A 73 8.87 -24.56 -17.16
C PHE A 73 9.50 -25.66 -16.32
N ARG A 74 9.17 -26.92 -16.61
CA ARG A 74 9.71 -28.10 -15.90
C ARG A 74 11.23 -28.30 -16.11
N ASP A 75 11.78 -27.73 -17.17
CA ASP A 75 13.22 -27.71 -17.46
C ASP A 75 13.99 -26.62 -16.70
N GLY A 76 13.32 -25.87 -15.84
CA GLY A 76 13.89 -24.79 -15.02
C GLY A 76 13.92 -23.42 -15.68
N ARG A 77 13.50 -23.29 -16.95
CA ARG A 77 13.39 -21.97 -17.59
C ARG A 77 12.25 -21.18 -16.98
N ARG A 78 12.47 -19.87 -16.85
CA ARG A 78 11.46 -18.89 -16.48
C ARG A 78 11.27 -17.94 -17.66
N VAL A 79 10.03 -17.76 -18.09
CA VAL A 79 9.70 -16.93 -19.24
C VAL A 79 8.60 -15.94 -18.84
N GLU A 80 8.84 -14.67 -19.12
CA GLU A 80 7.82 -13.64 -18.98
C GLU A 80 6.83 -13.72 -20.13
N ALA A 81 5.55 -13.61 -19.84
CA ALA A 81 4.46 -13.72 -20.78
C ALA A 81 3.29 -12.83 -20.36
N GLU A 82 2.36 -12.61 -21.25
CA GLU A 82 1.06 -12.02 -20.93
C GLU A 82 0.00 -13.11 -20.85
N LEU A 83 -0.79 -13.12 -19.81
CA LEU A 83 -1.88 -14.08 -19.64
C LEU A 83 -2.99 -13.78 -20.66
N ILE A 84 -3.42 -14.80 -21.38
CA ILE A 84 -4.65 -14.77 -22.15
C ILE A 84 -5.73 -15.50 -21.36
N ARG A 85 -5.43 -16.73 -20.92
CA ARG A 85 -6.35 -17.52 -20.11
C ARG A 85 -5.63 -18.64 -19.37
N ASP A 86 -5.97 -18.84 -18.12
CA ASP A 86 -5.51 -19.95 -17.30
C ASP A 86 -6.61 -20.99 -17.15
N GLU A 87 -6.37 -22.23 -17.59
CA GLU A 87 -7.34 -23.32 -17.62
C GLU A 87 -6.78 -24.55 -16.89
N LEU A 88 -7.61 -25.49 -16.48
CA LEU A 88 -7.18 -26.66 -15.72
C LEU A 88 -6.12 -27.51 -16.43
N HIS A 89 -6.22 -27.67 -17.75
CA HIS A 89 -5.35 -28.57 -18.52
C HIS A 89 -4.27 -27.83 -19.32
N GLN A 90 -4.38 -26.54 -19.47
CA GLN A 90 -3.48 -25.72 -20.27
C GLN A 90 -3.52 -24.27 -19.81
N ALA A 91 -2.52 -23.49 -20.18
CA ALA A 91 -2.56 -22.04 -20.12
C ALA A 91 -2.35 -21.45 -21.51
N ARG A 92 -3.12 -20.44 -21.87
CA ARG A 92 -2.88 -19.64 -23.05
C ARG A 92 -2.21 -18.36 -22.64
N VAL A 93 -1.04 -18.11 -23.21
CA VAL A 93 -0.21 -16.94 -22.92
C VAL A 93 0.32 -16.34 -24.19
N ARG A 94 0.71 -15.07 -24.14
CA ARG A 94 1.40 -14.38 -25.24
C ARG A 94 2.86 -14.18 -24.84
N ILE A 95 3.77 -14.79 -25.59
CA ILE A 95 5.23 -14.69 -25.41
C ILE A 95 5.78 -13.94 -26.62
N ALA A 96 6.47 -12.82 -26.40
CA ALA A 96 7.01 -11.97 -27.49
C ALA A 96 5.98 -11.65 -28.59
N ASN A 97 4.75 -11.31 -28.23
CA ASN A 97 3.59 -11.05 -29.10
C ASN A 97 3.07 -12.27 -29.88
N ILE A 98 3.51 -13.49 -29.55
CA ILE A 98 3.02 -14.73 -30.16
C ILE A 98 2.15 -15.46 -29.14
N GLU A 99 0.91 -15.77 -29.53
CA GLU A 99 0.02 -16.58 -28.70
C GLU A 99 0.46 -18.04 -28.68
N VAL A 100 0.64 -18.59 -27.49
CA VAL A 100 1.09 -19.97 -27.27
C VAL A 100 0.14 -20.64 -26.27
N THR A 101 -0.27 -21.86 -26.61
CA THR A 101 -0.98 -22.73 -25.68
C THR A 101 0.02 -23.67 -25.04
N LEU A 102 0.12 -23.64 -23.73
CA LEU A 102 1.06 -24.45 -22.93
C LEU A 102 0.27 -25.51 -22.18
N PRO A 103 0.47 -26.81 -22.48
CA PRO A 103 -0.05 -27.91 -21.68
C PRO A 103 0.51 -27.87 -20.25
N ARG A 104 -0.26 -28.29 -19.26
CA ARG A 104 0.18 -28.30 -17.85
C ARG A 104 1.40 -29.21 -17.59
N GLU A 105 1.58 -30.22 -18.41
CA GLU A 105 2.76 -31.11 -18.32
C GLU A 105 4.08 -30.40 -18.65
N ASP A 106 4.05 -29.25 -19.32
CA ASP A 106 5.26 -28.53 -19.73
C ASP A 106 5.76 -27.54 -18.67
N PHE A 107 4.94 -27.13 -17.71
CA PHE A 107 5.33 -26.12 -16.73
C PHE A 107 4.86 -26.45 -15.31
N TRP A 108 5.65 -25.98 -14.32
CA TRP A 108 5.34 -26.15 -12.91
C TRP A 108 4.33 -25.15 -12.40
N ALA A 109 4.61 -23.87 -12.65
CA ALA A 109 3.85 -22.77 -12.09
C ALA A 109 3.61 -21.71 -13.15
N LEU A 110 2.46 -21.06 -13.00
CA LEU A 110 2.11 -19.81 -13.63
C LEU A 110 1.87 -18.82 -12.50
N GLU A 111 2.65 -17.76 -12.46
CA GLU A 111 2.63 -16.79 -11.37
C GLU A 111 2.39 -15.40 -11.97
N LEU A 112 1.66 -14.55 -11.26
CA LEU A 112 1.58 -13.14 -11.64
C LEU A 112 2.99 -12.54 -11.57
N ALA A 113 3.42 -11.87 -12.63
CA ALA A 113 4.68 -11.16 -12.60
C ALA A 113 4.64 -10.07 -11.51
N PRO A 114 5.74 -9.86 -10.76
CA PRO A 114 5.78 -8.79 -9.79
C PRO A 114 5.52 -7.45 -10.49
N SER A 115 4.80 -6.58 -9.83
CA SER A 115 4.58 -5.24 -10.35
C SER A 115 5.90 -4.48 -10.53
N PHE A 116 5.88 -3.43 -11.36
CA PHE A 116 7.03 -2.54 -11.48
C PHE A 116 7.48 -2.02 -10.10
N GLU A 117 6.54 -1.66 -9.24
CA GLU A 117 6.80 -1.13 -7.89
C GLU A 117 7.48 -2.19 -7.00
N ASP A 118 7.01 -3.46 -7.04
CA ASP A 118 7.63 -4.55 -6.28
C ASP A 118 9.05 -4.84 -6.77
N SER A 119 9.24 -4.88 -8.09
CA SER A 119 10.56 -5.07 -8.71
C SER A 119 11.50 -3.92 -8.37
N LEU A 120 11.03 -2.67 -8.43
CA LEU A 120 11.78 -1.48 -8.07
C LEU A 120 12.19 -1.51 -6.59
N ALA A 121 11.26 -1.88 -5.71
CA ALA A 121 11.54 -1.99 -4.28
C ALA A 121 12.65 -3.02 -4.00
N GLN A 122 12.57 -4.21 -4.63
CA GLN A 122 13.60 -5.24 -4.49
C GLN A 122 14.97 -4.77 -5.02
N LEU A 123 15.00 -4.10 -6.17
CA LEU A 123 16.25 -3.57 -6.74
C LEU A 123 16.86 -2.50 -5.83
N ARG A 124 16.05 -1.60 -5.27
CA ARG A 124 16.51 -0.56 -4.34
C ARG A 124 17.07 -1.10 -3.04
N LEU A 125 16.54 -2.22 -2.51
CA LEU A 125 17.10 -2.87 -1.32
C LEU A 125 18.55 -3.32 -1.51
N ASN A 126 18.93 -3.65 -2.75
CA ASN A 126 20.26 -4.17 -3.07
C ASN A 126 21.23 -3.09 -3.59
N ILE A 127 20.78 -1.84 -3.75
CA ILE A 127 21.59 -0.75 -4.29
C ILE A 127 21.78 0.31 -3.18
N PRO A 128 23.01 0.46 -2.65
CA PRO A 128 23.31 1.53 -1.67
C PRO A 128 22.99 2.92 -2.22
N ALA A 129 22.53 3.82 -1.37
CA ALA A 129 22.14 5.19 -1.77
C ALA A 129 23.28 5.97 -2.43
N THR A 130 24.53 5.65 -2.10
CA THR A 130 25.76 6.28 -2.64
C THR A 130 26.34 5.54 -3.85
N ALA A 131 25.74 4.44 -4.26
CA ALA A 131 26.22 3.64 -5.40
C ALA A 131 25.72 4.23 -6.73
N TRP A 132 26.20 5.42 -7.09
CA TRP A 132 25.73 6.20 -8.23
C TRP A 132 25.73 5.43 -9.56
N PRO A 133 26.78 4.64 -9.92
CA PRO A 133 26.75 3.86 -11.16
C PRO A 133 25.62 2.85 -11.21
N GLN A 134 25.34 2.16 -10.09
CA GLN A 134 24.24 1.20 -9.99
C GLN A 134 22.88 1.89 -10.04
N ARG A 135 22.73 3.07 -9.42
CA ARG A 135 21.54 3.90 -9.50
C ARG A 135 21.28 4.42 -10.92
N VAL A 136 22.32 4.74 -11.69
CA VAL A 136 22.18 5.06 -13.12
C VAL A 136 21.67 3.85 -13.91
N GLN A 137 22.15 2.64 -13.61
CA GLN A 137 21.60 1.43 -14.25
C GLN A 137 20.15 1.18 -13.86
N LEU A 138 19.79 1.46 -12.59
CA LEU A 138 18.40 1.40 -12.14
C LEU A 138 17.50 2.35 -12.92
N ALA A 139 17.94 3.59 -13.16
CA ALA A 139 17.20 4.54 -13.99
C ALA A 139 17.05 4.07 -15.45
N LYS A 140 18.08 3.44 -16.02
CA LYS A 140 17.98 2.81 -17.35
C LYS A 140 16.96 1.68 -17.37
N TRP A 141 16.96 0.83 -16.34
CA TRP A 141 15.97 -0.23 -16.19
C TRP A 141 14.55 0.34 -16.09
N MET A 142 14.32 1.38 -15.27
CA MET A 142 13.01 2.05 -15.20
C MET A 142 12.55 2.55 -16.57
N MET A 143 13.46 3.12 -17.37
CA MET A 143 13.14 3.54 -18.74
C MET A 143 12.79 2.36 -19.64
N SER A 144 13.45 1.21 -19.51
CA SER A 144 13.13 -0.01 -20.26
C SER A 144 11.77 -0.59 -19.88
N GLN A 145 11.31 -0.36 -18.63
CA GLN A 145 9.99 -0.73 -18.17
C GLN A 145 8.90 0.30 -18.53
N ASN A 146 9.20 1.20 -19.48
CA ASN A 146 8.29 2.27 -19.90
C ASN A 146 7.85 3.20 -18.76
N GLN A 147 8.72 3.41 -17.77
CA GLN A 147 8.50 4.26 -16.59
C GLN A 147 9.43 5.50 -16.60
N PRO A 148 9.33 6.39 -17.60
CA PRO A 148 10.26 7.50 -17.73
C PRO A 148 10.09 8.56 -16.63
N LEU A 149 8.92 8.65 -15.99
CA LEU A 149 8.70 9.54 -14.85
C LEU A 149 9.52 9.09 -13.63
N ALA A 150 9.47 7.79 -13.28
CA ALA A 150 10.25 7.24 -12.19
C ALA A 150 11.76 7.35 -12.47
N ALA A 151 12.18 7.10 -13.72
CA ALA A 151 13.56 7.29 -14.13
C ALA A 151 14.03 8.75 -14.01
N LYS A 152 13.19 9.72 -14.39
CA LYS A 152 13.47 11.14 -14.23
C LYS A 152 13.71 11.53 -12.77
N GLU A 153 12.85 11.10 -11.87
CA GLU A 153 12.98 11.36 -10.42
C GLU A 153 14.29 10.79 -9.87
N GLU A 154 14.63 9.55 -10.21
CA GLU A 154 15.87 8.90 -9.81
C GLU A 154 17.12 9.65 -10.36
N LEU A 155 17.07 10.07 -11.62
CA LEU A 155 18.18 10.80 -12.27
C LEU A 155 18.39 12.20 -11.67
N ILE A 156 17.30 12.90 -11.31
CA ILE A 156 17.40 14.19 -10.61
C ILE A 156 18.11 14.01 -9.25
N GLU A 157 17.75 12.95 -8.52
CA GLU A 157 18.36 12.66 -7.23
C GLU A 157 19.84 12.30 -7.36
N ILE A 158 20.20 11.51 -8.37
CA ILE A 158 21.60 11.21 -8.70
C ILE A 158 22.39 12.50 -8.98
N LEU A 159 21.85 13.37 -9.82
CA LEU A 159 22.54 14.61 -10.24
C LEU A 159 22.74 15.63 -9.12
N ARG A 160 22.03 15.53 -8.00
CA ARG A 160 22.28 16.37 -6.81
C ARG A 160 23.63 16.09 -6.16
N SER A 161 24.11 14.86 -6.25
CA SER A 161 25.32 14.40 -5.56
C SER A 161 26.39 13.83 -6.49
N TYR A 162 26.00 13.40 -7.69
CA TYR A 162 26.88 12.83 -8.70
C TYR A 162 26.59 13.44 -10.06
N ASP A 163 27.24 14.56 -10.34
CA ASP A 163 27.06 15.29 -11.58
C ASP A 163 28.04 14.78 -12.66
N SER A 164 27.50 13.96 -13.58
CA SER A 164 28.25 13.43 -14.73
C SER A 164 27.42 13.49 -16.01
N GLN A 165 28.08 13.32 -17.16
CA GLN A 165 27.43 13.46 -18.47
C GLN A 165 26.31 12.40 -18.68
N GLU A 166 26.56 11.15 -18.30
CA GLU A 166 25.64 10.03 -18.52
C GLU A 166 24.26 10.23 -17.89
N PRO A 167 24.11 10.56 -16.58
CA PRO A 167 22.78 10.82 -16.01
C PRO A 167 22.12 12.09 -16.58
N ARG A 168 22.87 13.09 -17.06
CA ARG A 168 22.29 14.25 -17.76
C ARG A 168 21.66 13.86 -19.09
N ASP A 169 22.35 13.04 -19.88
CA ASP A 169 21.86 12.57 -21.18
C ASP A 169 20.62 11.65 -20.99
N LEU A 170 20.64 10.80 -19.98
CA LEU A 170 19.51 9.96 -19.62
C LEU A 170 18.31 10.78 -19.14
N LEU A 171 18.53 11.84 -18.37
CA LEU A 171 17.48 12.76 -17.93
C LEU A 171 16.80 13.44 -19.13
N ALA A 172 17.59 13.97 -20.08
CA ALA A 172 17.07 14.57 -21.30
C ALA A 172 16.26 13.56 -22.14
N ARG A 173 16.70 12.29 -22.20
CA ARG A 173 15.98 11.20 -22.85
C ARG A 173 14.69 10.87 -22.14
N ALA A 174 14.68 10.74 -20.81
CA ALA A 174 13.48 10.50 -20.01
C ALA A 174 12.44 11.62 -20.22
N GLU A 175 12.87 12.88 -20.22
CA GLU A 175 11.99 14.03 -20.49
C GLU A 175 11.41 14.02 -21.91
N THR A 176 12.17 13.52 -22.88
CA THR A 176 11.69 13.37 -24.26
C THR A 176 10.63 12.28 -24.36
N LEU A 177 10.84 11.13 -23.71
CA LEU A 177 9.86 10.05 -23.65
C LEU A 177 8.56 10.49 -22.96
N ILE A 178 8.65 11.23 -21.87
CA ILE A 178 7.48 11.80 -21.18
C ILE A 178 6.69 12.72 -22.12
N ARG A 179 7.39 13.59 -22.87
CA ARG A 179 6.73 14.47 -23.86
C ARG A 179 6.06 13.69 -25.01
N MET A 180 6.63 12.58 -25.43
CA MET A 180 6.03 11.72 -26.46
C MET A 180 4.78 11.03 -25.92
N GLN A 181 4.84 10.42 -24.72
CA GLN A 181 3.68 9.78 -24.07
C GLN A 181 2.51 10.75 -23.90
N THR A 182 2.79 11.99 -23.47
CA THR A 182 1.74 13.01 -23.32
C THR A 182 1.14 13.49 -24.66
N ARG A 183 1.88 13.39 -25.78
CA ARG A 183 1.34 13.69 -27.13
C ARG A 183 0.44 12.57 -27.65
N ASP A 184 0.83 11.31 -27.48
CA ASP A 184 0.03 10.16 -27.90
C ASP A 184 -1.32 10.08 -27.17
N ASP A 185 -1.34 10.43 -25.87
CA ASP A 185 -2.58 10.55 -25.11
C ASP A 185 -3.45 11.73 -25.55
N SER A 186 -2.84 12.82 -26.06
CA SER A 186 -3.57 13.97 -26.58
C SER A 186 -4.16 13.72 -27.97
N ASP A 187 -3.55 12.88 -28.78
CA ASP A 187 -4.08 12.53 -30.12
C ASP A 187 -5.18 11.46 -30.08
N LYS A 188 -5.14 10.55 -29.10
CA LYS A 188 -6.26 9.61 -28.84
C LYS A 188 -7.49 10.31 -28.25
N SER A 189 -7.35 11.48 -27.65
CA SER A 189 -8.45 12.28 -27.12
C SER A 189 -9.08 13.26 -28.09
N LYS A 190 -8.45 13.52 -29.26
CA LYS A 190 -8.96 14.46 -30.28
C LYS A 190 -10.14 13.94 -31.12
N SER A 191 -10.62 12.71 -30.90
CA SER A 191 -11.84 12.23 -31.56
C SER A 191 -13.14 12.51 -30.80
N LYS A 192 -13.13 13.19 -29.67
CA LYS A 192 -14.34 13.68 -28.98
C LYS A 192 -14.10 15.03 -28.30
N THR A 193 -14.57 16.07 -29.01
CA THR A 193 -15.03 17.38 -28.53
C THR A 193 -14.07 18.22 -27.68
N SER A 194 -13.62 19.30 -28.29
CA SER A 194 -13.03 20.49 -27.70
C SER A 194 -13.60 20.91 -26.33
N ASN A 195 -12.76 21.01 -25.32
CA ASN A 195 -12.66 22.24 -24.53
C ASN A 195 -11.37 22.30 -23.72
N SER A 196 -10.71 23.42 -23.83
CA SER A 196 -9.43 23.81 -23.30
C SER A 196 -9.38 23.81 -21.76
N GLY A 197 -8.23 23.34 -21.19
CA GLY A 197 -7.91 23.52 -19.78
C GLY A 197 -6.46 23.13 -19.51
N SER A 198 -5.57 24.07 -19.71
CA SER A 198 -4.15 24.14 -19.32
C SER A 198 -3.84 23.41 -18.00
N SER A 199 -3.00 22.38 -18.03
CA SER A 199 -2.29 21.85 -16.84
C SER A 199 -1.26 22.86 -16.36
N LYS A 200 -1.71 23.78 -15.52
CA LYS A 200 -0.83 24.57 -14.66
C LYS A 200 -0.38 23.69 -13.50
N ARG A 201 0.93 23.72 -13.18
CA ARG A 201 1.53 23.30 -11.92
C ARG A 201 0.52 23.51 -10.79
N ALA A 202 0.36 22.51 -9.91
CA ALA A 202 -0.32 22.68 -8.65
C ALA A 202 0.44 23.72 -7.82
N MET A 203 0.20 24.98 -8.10
CA MET A 203 0.49 26.06 -7.18
C MET A 203 -0.42 25.84 -5.97
N ASP A 204 0.13 26.03 -4.77
CA ASP A 204 -0.66 26.12 -3.54
C ASP A 204 -1.90 26.96 -3.83
N GLN A 205 -3.06 26.34 -3.84
CA GLN A 205 -4.30 27.10 -4.02
C GLN A 205 -4.47 27.96 -2.76
N PRO A 206 -4.62 29.28 -2.88
CA PRO A 206 -4.83 30.13 -1.73
C PRO A 206 -6.00 29.61 -0.90
N GLY A 207 -5.76 29.33 0.39
CA GLY A 207 -6.78 28.83 1.31
C GLY A 207 -6.78 27.33 1.60
N LEU A 208 -5.92 26.52 0.98
CA LEU A 208 -5.73 25.14 1.39
C LEU A 208 -4.79 25.02 2.59
N PRO A 209 -5.00 24.02 3.48
CA PRO A 209 -4.09 23.75 4.59
C PRO A 209 -2.68 23.41 4.09
N THR A 210 -1.67 23.92 4.81
CA THR A 210 -0.26 23.69 4.48
C THR A 210 0.49 23.00 5.62
N GLN A 211 -0.07 23.01 6.84
CA GLN A 211 0.57 22.47 8.02
C GLN A 211 0.64 20.94 7.93
N ARG A 212 1.84 20.42 7.93
CA ARG A 212 2.15 18.99 8.01
C ARG A 212 2.97 18.70 9.24
N LEU A 213 3.00 17.43 9.64
CA LEU A 213 3.84 16.95 10.74
C LEU A 213 5.30 17.35 10.56
N SER A 214 6.00 17.58 11.65
CA SER A 214 7.45 17.75 11.64
C SER A 214 8.15 16.40 11.41
N PRO A 215 9.43 16.36 11.04
CA PRO A 215 10.20 15.12 11.00
C PRO A 215 10.27 14.40 12.34
N ASP A 216 10.32 15.14 13.44
CA ASP A 216 10.34 14.58 14.80
C ASP A 216 8.99 13.90 15.14
N ASP A 217 7.86 14.51 14.75
CA ASP A 217 6.53 13.89 14.92
C ASP A 217 6.42 12.59 14.12
N VAL A 218 6.94 12.58 12.89
CA VAL A 218 7.00 11.37 12.04
C VAL A 218 7.81 10.29 12.74
N ASN A 219 8.96 10.61 13.29
CA ASN A 219 9.79 9.65 14.02
C ASN A 219 9.07 9.10 15.26
N ILE A 220 8.38 9.94 16.03
CA ILE A 220 7.59 9.50 17.20
C ILE A 220 6.49 8.52 16.80
N LEU A 221 5.82 8.75 15.66
CA LEU A 221 4.84 7.78 15.12
C LEU A 221 5.50 6.44 14.80
N LYS A 222 6.66 6.45 14.15
CA LYS A 222 7.42 5.23 13.84
C LYS A 222 7.82 4.49 15.12
N VAL A 223 8.37 5.20 16.10
CA VAL A 223 8.79 4.62 17.39
C VAL A 223 7.62 3.91 18.08
N LEU A 224 6.44 4.52 18.10
CA LEU A 224 5.27 3.95 18.75
C LEU A 224 4.63 2.78 17.99
N GLU A 225 4.96 2.61 16.71
CA GLU A 225 4.49 1.50 15.87
C GLU A 225 5.57 0.43 15.65
N VAL A 226 6.66 0.45 16.40
CA VAL A 226 7.69 -0.60 16.33
C VAL A 226 7.09 -1.94 16.77
N ASN A 227 7.14 -2.91 15.87
CA ASN A 227 6.84 -4.31 16.18
C ASN A 227 8.16 -5.03 16.52
N PHE A 228 8.31 -5.48 17.75
CA PHE A 228 9.52 -6.16 18.22
C PHE A 228 9.67 -7.61 17.72
N GLU A 229 8.67 -8.19 17.09
CA GLU A 229 8.80 -9.47 16.40
C GLU A 229 9.50 -9.29 15.03
N ARG A 230 9.34 -8.12 14.43
CA ARG A 230 9.97 -7.70 13.18
C ARG A 230 10.38 -6.23 13.30
N PRO A 231 11.45 -5.96 14.06
CA PRO A 231 11.84 -4.59 14.33
C PRO A 231 12.34 -3.91 13.06
N PRO A 232 11.94 -2.65 12.82
CA PRO A 232 12.53 -1.85 11.76
C PRO A 232 13.98 -1.51 12.12
N GLN A 233 14.75 -1.05 11.15
CA GLN A 233 16.07 -0.49 11.43
C GLN A 233 15.92 0.78 12.27
N MET A 234 16.74 0.87 13.32
CA MET A 234 16.72 2.01 14.24
C MET A 234 18.08 2.27 14.84
N GLU A 235 18.31 3.52 15.20
CA GLU A 235 19.53 3.99 15.85
C GLU A 235 19.18 4.70 17.14
N ALA A 236 20.02 4.53 18.18
CA ALA A 236 19.88 5.23 19.44
C ALA A 236 20.90 6.36 19.53
N SER A 237 20.55 7.48 20.16
CA SER A 237 21.53 8.52 20.43
C SER A 237 22.62 7.98 21.36
N PRO A 238 23.90 8.36 21.18
CA PRO A 238 25.03 7.78 21.91
C PRO A 238 24.95 7.95 23.44
N ASP A 239 24.23 8.94 23.91
CA ASP A 239 24.07 9.27 25.31
C ASP A 239 22.75 8.75 25.93
N LEU A 240 21.91 8.03 25.16
CA LEU A 240 20.61 7.58 25.62
C LEU A 240 20.70 6.68 26.87
N ALA A 241 21.64 5.73 26.90
CA ALA A 241 21.84 4.86 28.05
C ALA A 241 22.16 5.69 29.34
N LYS A 242 22.98 6.72 29.21
CA LYS A 242 23.31 7.64 30.31
C LYS A 242 22.09 8.44 30.77
N LYS A 243 21.27 8.91 29.83
CA LYS A 243 20.01 9.63 30.16
C LYS A 243 19.04 8.71 30.90
N ILE A 244 18.91 7.45 30.49
CA ILE A 244 18.06 6.46 31.15
C ILE A 244 18.56 6.26 32.61
N VAL A 245 19.85 5.99 32.79
CA VAL A 245 20.43 5.80 34.11
C VAL A 245 20.25 7.04 34.98
N ALA A 246 20.48 8.24 34.44
CA ALA A 246 20.35 9.48 35.21
C ALA A 246 18.92 9.74 35.71
N ARG A 247 17.91 9.42 34.91
CA ARG A 247 16.49 9.72 35.22
C ARG A 247 15.78 8.60 35.96
N TYR A 248 16.16 7.35 35.69
CA TYR A 248 15.45 6.16 36.12
C TYR A 248 16.31 5.26 37.02
N ALA A 249 17.38 5.81 37.67
CA ALA A 249 18.32 5.07 38.51
C ALA A 249 17.66 4.28 39.65
N ASN A 250 16.48 4.70 40.09
CA ASN A 250 15.73 4.09 41.20
C ASN A 250 14.67 3.08 40.73
N SER A 251 14.56 2.85 39.43
CA SER A 251 13.63 1.84 38.87
C SER A 251 14.25 0.45 38.95
N ASP A 252 13.45 -0.53 39.35
CA ASP A 252 13.86 -1.95 39.37
C ASP A 252 14.20 -2.49 37.94
N LEU A 253 13.79 -1.77 36.89
CA LEU A 253 14.09 -2.11 35.51
C LEU A 253 15.50 -1.65 35.06
N VAL A 254 16.13 -0.75 35.83
CA VAL A 254 17.48 -0.25 35.55
C VAL A 254 18.45 -0.93 36.52
N PRO A 255 19.53 -1.58 36.00
CA PRO A 255 20.48 -2.28 36.87
C PRO A 255 21.00 -1.39 37.97
N ALA A 256 21.09 -1.92 39.20
CA ALA A 256 21.67 -1.20 40.33
C ALA A 256 23.21 -1.19 40.27
N ASP A 257 23.81 -2.25 39.72
CA ASP A 257 25.26 -2.40 39.63
C ASP A 257 25.88 -1.42 38.62
N PRO A 258 26.94 -0.68 38.98
CA PRO A 258 27.61 0.27 38.09
C PRO A 258 28.19 -0.34 36.83
N ALA A 259 28.71 -1.57 36.87
CA ALA A 259 29.26 -2.25 35.72
C ALA A 259 28.14 -2.63 34.71
N ALA A 260 27.00 -3.10 35.25
CA ALA A 260 25.83 -3.39 34.43
C ALA A 260 25.23 -2.10 33.79
N ARG A 261 25.21 -0.98 34.52
CA ARG A 261 24.82 0.33 33.97
C ARG A 261 25.72 0.77 32.82
N LYS A 262 27.04 0.58 32.96
CA LYS A 262 28.00 0.89 31.91
C LYS A 262 27.80 -0.02 30.70
N ALA A 263 27.46 -1.29 30.91
CA ALA A 263 27.17 -2.22 29.80
C ALA A 263 25.96 -1.81 28.96
N MET A 264 25.01 -1.04 29.51
CA MET A 264 23.88 -0.51 28.76
C MET A 264 24.30 0.43 27.61
N GLU A 265 25.49 1.04 27.69
CA GLU A 265 26.01 1.88 26.60
C GLU A 265 26.31 1.08 25.32
N SER A 266 26.43 -0.25 25.43
CA SER A 266 26.59 -1.16 24.29
C SER A 266 25.30 -1.85 23.84
N TRP A 267 24.18 -1.53 24.45
CA TRP A 267 22.89 -2.10 24.07
C TRP A 267 22.45 -1.60 22.68
N SER A 268 21.78 -2.48 21.95
CA SER A 268 21.17 -2.10 20.68
C SER A 268 20.03 -1.08 20.88
N ALA A 269 19.72 -0.30 19.84
CA ALA A 269 18.59 0.62 19.86
C ALA A 269 17.27 -0.11 20.21
N GLU A 270 17.09 -1.35 19.75
CA GLU A 270 15.94 -2.19 20.09
C GLU A 270 15.86 -2.50 21.59
N GLN A 271 16.98 -2.88 22.22
CA GLN A 271 17.03 -3.17 23.66
C GLN A 271 16.72 -1.92 24.49
N LEU A 272 17.31 -0.79 24.08
CA LEU A 272 17.03 0.49 24.75
C LEU A 272 15.57 0.90 24.57
N LEU A 273 14.98 0.76 23.38
CA LEU A 273 13.58 1.08 23.16
C LEU A 273 12.62 0.18 23.96
N LYS A 274 12.91 -1.12 24.09
CA LYS A 274 12.15 -2.03 24.95
C LYS A 274 12.16 -1.54 26.41
N LEU A 275 13.33 -1.11 26.88
CA LEU A 275 13.46 -0.56 28.23
C LEU A 275 12.68 0.75 28.37
N LEU A 276 12.77 1.67 27.40
CA LEU A 276 12.02 2.92 27.40
C LEU A 276 10.50 2.67 27.47
N PHE A 277 10.00 1.68 26.75
CA PHE A 277 8.58 1.31 26.81
C PHE A 277 8.19 0.75 28.17
N ALA A 278 9.02 -0.14 28.74
CA ALA A 278 8.80 -0.68 30.08
C ALA A 278 8.81 0.41 31.17
N LEU A 279 9.71 1.36 31.06
CA LEU A 279 9.81 2.53 31.96
C LEU A 279 8.72 3.59 31.70
N LYS A 280 7.99 3.50 30.56
CA LYS A 280 7.09 4.54 30.05
C LYS A 280 7.77 5.91 29.90
N ALA A 281 9.06 5.90 29.55
CA ALA A 281 9.93 7.07 29.43
C ALA A 281 9.69 7.82 28.10
N ARG A 282 8.48 8.35 27.93
CA ARG A 282 7.99 8.94 26.66
C ARG A 282 8.85 10.11 26.19
N GLU A 283 9.41 10.88 27.10
CA GLU A 283 10.27 12.03 26.84
C GLU A 283 11.63 11.65 26.23
N LEU A 284 12.00 10.36 26.26
CA LEU A 284 13.22 9.84 25.65
C LEU A 284 12.98 9.12 24.32
N TYR A 285 11.75 9.01 23.84
CA TYR A 285 11.45 8.33 22.58
C TYR A 285 12.09 9.01 21.37
N GLN A 286 12.26 10.34 21.43
CA GLN A 286 12.95 11.12 20.39
C GLN A 286 14.45 10.78 20.25
N ASP A 287 15.07 10.17 21.28
CA ASP A 287 16.45 9.72 21.24
C ASP A 287 16.63 8.40 20.45
N ILE A 288 15.54 7.80 19.97
CA ILE A 288 15.54 6.67 19.04
C ILE A 288 15.10 7.18 17.67
N GLN A 289 15.94 6.98 16.66
CA GLN A 289 15.63 7.29 15.27
C GLN A 289 15.28 5.99 14.53
N VAL A 290 14.06 5.89 14.01
CA VAL A 290 13.59 4.73 13.24
C VAL A 290 13.85 5.01 11.75
N THR A 291 14.86 4.36 11.18
CA THR A 291 15.37 4.65 9.85
C THR A 291 14.66 3.86 8.74
N SER A 292 13.98 2.76 9.06
CA SER A 292 13.12 2.05 8.11
C SER A 292 11.65 2.06 8.57
N GLU A 293 10.74 1.76 7.68
CA GLU A 293 9.30 1.76 7.98
C GLU A 293 8.91 0.59 8.90
N PRO A 294 8.18 0.82 10.01
CA PRO A 294 7.43 -0.22 10.69
C PRO A 294 6.42 -0.88 9.74
N ILE A 295 6.28 -2.22 9.84
CA ILE A 295 5.55 -3.01 8.84
C ILE A 295 4.10 -2.57 8.63
N ALA A 296 3.39 -2.20 9.69
CA ALA A 296 2.00 -1.72 9.56
C ALA A 296 1.93 -0.39 8.78
N LEU A 297 2.89 0.50 9.01
CA LEU A 297 2.97 1.79 8.34
C LEU A 297 3.42 1.64 6.87
N GLU A 298 4.29 0.67 6.59
CA GLU A 298 4.65 0.33 5.21
C GLU A 298 3.42 -0.16 4.41
N ILE A 299 2.61 -1.05 5.01
CA ILE A 299 1.36 -1.52 4.40
C ILE A 299 0.42 -0.34 4.15
N PHE A 300 0.24 0.55 5.14
CA PHE A 300 -0.56 1.75 4.96
C PHE A 300 -0.05 2.59 3.78
N HIS A 301 1.22 2.93 3.76
CA HIS A 301 1.79 3.81 2.76
C HIS A 301 1.66 3.27 1.34
N ARG A 302 2.09 2.02 1.13
CA ARG A 302 2.18 1.45 -0.22
C ARG A 302 0.86 0.90 -0.73
N ARG A 303 0.09 0.21 0.14
CA ARG A 303 -1.07 -0.55 -0.29
C ARG A 303 -2.41 0.16 -0.07
N VAL A 304 -2.45 1.13 0.84
CA VAL A 304 -3.66 1.90 1.13
C VAL A 304 -3.53 3.32 0.63
N HIS A 305 -2.60 4.10 1.20
CA HIS A 305 -2.45 5.53 0.94
C HIS A 305 -2.14 5.84 -0.53
N ASP A 306 -1.02 5.32 -1.04
CA ASP A 306 -0.56 5.63 -2.40
C ASP A 306 -1.36 4.89 -3.47
N ASN A 307 -1.86 3.68 -3.14
CA ASN A 307 -2.54 2.82 -4.10
C ASN A 307 -3.97 3.28 -4.39
N TRP A 308 -4.77 3.58 -3.36
CA TRP A 308 -6.16 3.91 -3.61
C TRP A 308 -6.71 5.11 -2.83
N LEU A 309 -6.24 5.37 -1.60
CA LEU A 309 -6.81 6.43 -0.78
C LEU A 309 -6.61 7.79 -1.45
N ILE A 310 -5.37 8.18 -1.73
CA ILE A 310 -5.10 9.49 -2.31
C ILE A 310 -5.61 9.62 -3.74
N PRO A 311 -5.37 8.66 -4.66
CA PRO A 311 -5.85 8.79 -6.03
C PRO A 311 -7.37 8.92 -6.16
N ASN A 312 -8.14 8.30 -5.24
CA ASN A 312 -9.60 8.32 -5.35
C ASN A 312 -10.27 9.32 -4.41
N CYS A 313 -9.74 9.52 -3.18
CA CYS A 313 -10.41 10.33 -2.16
C CYS A 313 -9.84 11.75 -2.06
N ALA A 314 -8.55 11.97 -2.33
CA ALA A 314 -7.89 13.27 -2.17
C ALA A 314 -7.86 14.11 -3.46
N THR A 315 -8.81 13.92 -4.36
CA THR A 315 -8.91 14.77 -5.55
C THR A 315 -9.38 16.19 -5.17
N SER A 316 -9.08 17.18 -6.00
CA SER A 316 -9.45 18.58 -5.76
C SER A 316 -10.97 18.83 -5.65
N ARG A 317 -11.80 17.93 -6.19
CA ARG A 317 -13.26 17.97 -6.09
C ARG A 317 -13.80 17.26 -4.85
N CYS A 318 -12.96 16.51 -4.16
CA CYS A 318 -13.28 15.70 -2.99
C CYS A 318 -12.47 16.19 -1.78
N HIS A 319 -11.85 15.27 -1.05
CA HIS A 319 -11.14 15.57 0.19
C HIS A 319 -9.79 16.28 0.02
N GLY A 320 -9.28 16.49 -1.21
CA GLY A 320 -8.05 17.25 -1.47
C GLY A 320 -8.28 18.71 -1.91
N GLY A 321 -9.52 19.22 -1.86
CA GLY A 321 -9.87 20.57 -2.31
C GLY A 321 -10.59 21.41 -1.26
N LEU A 322 -10.94 22.64 -1.63
CA LEU A 322 -11.61 23.60 -0.76
C LEU A 322 -13.00 23.13 -0.27
N SER A 323 -13.61 22.17 -0.96
CA SER A 323 -14.90 21.58 -0.58
C SER A 323 -14.78 20.35 0.33
N ALA A 324 -13.59 20.04 0.84
CA ALA A 324 -13.34 18.85 1.67
C ALA A 324 -14.10 18.83 3.01
N GLY A 325 -14.52 19.99 3.50
CA GLY A 325 -15.25 20.10 4.77
C GLY A 325 -14.37 19.70 5.96
N ASN A 326 -14.92 18.84 6.82
CA ASN A 326 -14.25 18.42 8.06
C ASN A 326 -13.20 17.29 7.85
N PHE A 327 -13.00 16.82 6.62
CA PHE A 327 -12.05 15.78 6.31
C PHE A 327 -11.24 16.17 5.08
N PHE A 328 -10.02 16.64 5.31
CA PHE A 328 -9.10 17.06 4.26
C PHE A 328 -7.93 16.09 4.19
N LEU A 329 -7.49 15.74 2.97
CA LEU A 329 -6.31 14.93 2.71
C LEU A 329 -5.32 15.68 1.81
N PHE A 330 -4.07 15.71 2.20
CA PHE A 330 -3.01 16.30 1.39
C PHE A 330 -2.73 15.41 0.18
N SER A 331 -2.93 15.97 -1.01
CA SER A 331 -2.63 15.30 -2.30
C SER A 331 -1.35 15.83 -2.95
N THR A 332 -0.90 17.03 -2.59
CA THR A 332 0.37 17.58 -3.07
C THR A 332 1.52 16.87 -2.36
N ASP A 333 2.50 16.38 -3.14
CA ASP A 333 3.67 15.66 -2.63
C ASP A 333 3.28 14.46 -1.72
N TYR A 334 2.19 13.77 -2.09
CA TYR A 334 1.57 12.74 -1.26
C TYR A 334 2.49 11.52 -1.01
N ARG A 335 3.51 11.31 -1.85
CA ARG A 335 4.50 10.24 -1.69
C ARG A 335 5.62 10.59 -0.73
N SER A 336 5.74 11.85 -0.30
CA SER A 336 6.69 12.19 0.75
C SER A 336 6.29 11.55 2.07
N GLU A 337 7.27 11.12 2.84
CA GLU A 337 7.08 10.55 4.17
C GLU A 337 6.21 11.46 5.02
N ARG A 338 6.55 12.74 5.05
CA ARG A 338 5.85 13.75 5.81
C ARG A 338 4.36 13.84 5.49
N THR A 339 3.99 13.81 4.20
CA THR A 339 2.59 13.86 3.77
C THR A 339 1.84 12.58 4.12
N ARG A 340 2.46 11.41 3.92
CA ARG A 340 1.88 10.11 4.28
C ARG A 340 1.51 10.04 5.76
N TYR A 341 2.45 10.41 6.64
CA TYR A 341 2.22 10.42 8.08
C TYR A 341 1.21 11.50 8.51
N THR A 342 1.21 12.65 7.85
CA THR A 342 0.18 13.68 8.09
C THR A 342 -1.21 13.15 7.74
N ASN A 343 -1.37 12.52 6.59
CA ASN A 343 -2.64 11.92 6.19
C ASN A 343 -3.05 10.78 7.14
N LEU A 344 -2.09 9.98 7.62
CA LEU A 344 -2.36 8.97 8.66
C LEU A 344 -2.94 9.62 9.92
N MET A 345 -2.31 10.69 10.42
CA MET A 345 -2.80 11.40 11.62
C MET A 345 -4.18 12.02 11.40
N ILE A 346 -4.47 12.52 10.19
CA ILE A 346 -5.80 12.99 9.83
C ILE A 346 -6.81 11.85 9.93
N LEU A 347 -6.51 10.66 9.38
CA LEU A 347 -7.40 9.50 9.48
C LEU A 347 -7.66 9.09 10.92
N LEU A 348 -6.61 9.09 11.77
CA LEU A 348 -6.68 8.65 13.15
C LEU A 348 -7.37 9.67 14.08
N ARG A 349 -7.27 10.96 13.77
CA ARG A 349 -7.80 12.07 14.60
C ARG A 349 -9.04 12.74 14.02
N SER A 350 -9.56 12.26 12.90
CA SER A 350 -10.82 12.79 12.38
C SER A 350 -11.94 12.55 13.38
N PRO A 351 -12.73 13.58 13.70
CA PRO A 351 -13.82 13.45 14.67
C PRO A 351 -14.84 12.42 14.19
N ALA A 352 -15.30 11.59 15.12
CA ALA A 352 -16.38 10.67 14.86
C ALA A 352 -17.65 11.43 14.45
N LEU A 353 -18.34 10.93 13.43
CA LEU A 353 -19.64 11.47 13.03
C LEU A 353 -20.72 10.86 13.93
N GLU A 354 -21.70 11.66 14.32
CA GLU A 354 -22.80 11.21 15.17
C GLU A 354 -23.50 9.96 14.60
N GLY A 355 -23.68 8.96 15.42
CA GLY A 355 -24.32 7.69 15.04
C GLY A 355 -23.53 6.81 14.06
N LYS A 356 -22.23 7.10 13.83
CA LYS A 356 -21.35 6.33 12.94
C LYS A 356 -20.11 5.84 13.68
N PRO A 357 -19.49 4.74 13.23
CA PRO A 357 -18.21 4.30 13.77
C PRO A 357 -17.10 5.33 13.48
N PRO A 358 -15.97 5.27 14.20
CA PRO A 358 -14.82 6.10 13.90
C PRO A 358 -14.30 5.83 12.48
N LEU A 359 -13.57 6.80 11.92
CA LEU A 359 -13.02 6.66 10.57
C LEU A 359 -12.12 5.43 10.46
N ILE A 360 -11.31 5.16 11.49
CA ILE A 360 -10.56 3.92 11.67
C ILE A 360 -11.03 3.28 12.99
N ASP A 361 -11.69 2.13 12.90
CA ASP A 361 -12.13 1.33 14.04
C ASP A 361 -11.16 0.17 14.28
N PHE A 362 -10.37 0.28 15.33
CA PHE A 362 -9.39 -0.76 15.69
C PHE A 362 -10.03 -1.99 16.35
N ALA A 363 -11.19 -1.83 16.99
CA ALA A 363 -11.91 -2.94 17.59
C ALA A 363 -12.64 -3.78 16.53
N HIS A 364 -13.19 -3.11 15.51
CA HIS A 364 -13.91 -3.73 14.41
C HIS A 364 -13.42 -3.17 13.08
N PRO A 365 -12.22 -3.56 12.61
CA PRO A 365 -11.58 -2.95 11.43
C PRO A 365 -12.42 -2.91 10.17
N ASP A 366 -13.24 -3.93 9.93
CA ASP A 366 -14.18 -4.03 8.80
C ASP A 366 -15.33 -3.02 8.87
N GLN A 367 -15.63 -2.50 10.07
CA GLN A 367 -16.64 -1.46 10.31
C GLN A 367 -16.06 -0.05 10.25
N SER A 368 -14.76 0.12 10.11
CA SER A 368 -14.12 1.43 9.90
C SER A 368 -14.88 2.24 8.86
N LEU A 369 -15.27 3.48 9.21
CA LEU A 369 -16.06 4.32 8.32
C LEU A 369 -15.34 4.60 6.99
N LEU A 370 -14.01 4.67 7.00
CA LEU A 370 -13.19 4.77 5.79
C LEU A 370 -13.49 3.62 4.82
N LEU A 371 -13.52 2.38 5.32
CA LEU A 371 -13.78 1.19 4.50
C LEU A 371 -15.24 1.13 4.06
N GLN A 372 -16.18 1.51 4.93
CA GLN A 372 -17.59 1.58 4.57
C GLN A 372 -17.83 2.61 3.46
N TYR A 373 -17.21 3.79 3.53
CA TYR A 373 -17.32 4.84 2.53
C TYR A 373 -16.63 4.51 1.20
N ALA A 374 -15.70 3.57 1.19
CA ALA A 374 -15.03 3.15 -0.04
C ALA A 374 -15.78 2.02 -0.78
N ARG A 375 -16.81 1.40 -0.18
CA ARG A 375 -17.65 0.33 -0.78
C ARG A 375 -18.75 0.89 -1.67
N PRO A 376 -19.32 0.05 -2.57
CA PRO A 376 -20.59 0.36 -3.23
C PRO A 376 -21.66 0.70 -2.19
N ARG A 377 -22.47 1.72 -2.47
CA ARG A 377 -23.48 2.21 -1.51
C ARG A 377 -24.47 1.13 -1.07
N ILE A 378 -24.76 0.19 -1.95
CA ILE A 378 -25.68 -0.92 -1.67
C ILE A 378 -25.08 -1.94 -0.69
N ASP A 379 -23.74 -2.06 -0.65
CA ASP A 379 -23.03 -3.06 0.17
C ASP A 379 -22.51 -2.44 1.49
N ALA A 380 -22.64 -1.12 1.64
CA ALA A 380 -22.13 -0.40 2.81
C ALA A 380 -23.21 -0.24 3.88
N LYS A 381 -22.89 -0.61 5.14
CA LYS A 381 -23.76 -0.33 6.28
C LYS A 381 -23.90 1.19 6.50
N PHE A 382 -22.83 1.94 6.26
CA PHE A 382 -22.77 3.40 6.29
C PHE A 382 -22.30 3.88 4.91
N PRO A 383 -23.23 4.13 3.96
CA PRO A 383 -22.82 4.53 2.61
C PRO A 383 -22.23 5.94 2.57
N HIS A 384 -21.27 6.13 1.70
CA HIS A 384 -20.76 7.48 1.40
C HIS A 384 -21.91 8.40 0.95
N PRO A 385 -21.93 9.68 1.36
CA PRO A 385 -22.91 10.64 0.85
C PRO A 385 -22.98 10.65 -0.68
N ASP A 386 -24.16 10.96 -1.21
CA ASP A 386 -24.35 11.03 -2.66
C ASP A 386 -23.72 12.30 -3.21
N ILE A 387 -22.58 12.15 -3.89
CA ILE A 387 -21.82 13.25 -4.47
C ILE A 387 -21.62 12.96 -5.96
N PRO A 388 -21.93 13.90 -6.85
CA PRO A 388 -21.72 13.73 -8.28
C PRO A 388 -20.28 13.35 -8.63
N GLY A 389 -20.12 12.23 -9.35
CA GLY A 389 -18.81 11.72 -9.78
C GLY A 389 -18.07 10.85 -8.76
N TRP A 390 -18.63 10.63 -7.56
CA TRP A 390 -18.07 9.65 -6.64
C TRP A 390 -18.21 8.23 -7.19
N LYS A 391 -17.17 7.41 -6.99
CA LYS A 391 -17.15 5.99 -7.38
C LYS A 391 -16.60 5.16 -6.24
N PRO A 392 -17.17 3.96 -6.00
CA PRO A 392 -16.62 3.04 -5.00
C PRO A 392 -15.26 2.52 -5.45
N VAL A 393 -14.40 2.26 -4.48
CA VAL A 393 -13.02 1.74 -4.70
C VAL A 393 -12.95 0.26 -4.34
N LEU A 394 -13.58 -0.12 -3.20
CA LEU A 394 -13.58 -1.48 -2.68
C LEU A 394 -14.76 -2.25 -3.29
N ILE A 395 -14.58 -2.69 -4.52
CA ILE A 395 -15.58 -3.40 -5.33
C ILE A 395 -15.24 -4.89 -5.45
N SER A 396 -16.22 -5.70 -5.87
CA SER A 396 -15.98 -7.09 -6.23
C SER A 396 -14.90 -7.22 -7.30
N GLY A 397 -14.00 -8.20 -7.15
CA GLY A 397 -12.80 -8.37 -7.98
C GLY A 397 -11.58 -7.53 -7.54
N ARG A 398 -11.71 -6.75 -6.46
CA ARG A 398 -10.60 -6.00 -5.83
C ARG A 398 -10.52 -6.25 -4.32
N GLU A 399 -10.79 -7.48 -3.90
CA GLU A 399 -10.79 -7.88 -2.49
C GLU A 399 -9.44 -7.67 -1.82
N SER A 400 -8.35 -7.72 -2.59
CA SER A 400 -6.99 -7.42 -2.09
C SER A 400 -6.89 -6.04 -1.45
N LEU A 401 -7.56 -5.02 -1.99
CA LEU A 401 -7.54 -3.66 -1.42
C LEU A 401 -8.18 -3.61 -0.04
N MET A 402 -9.27 -4.34 0.16
CA MET A 402 -9.91 -4.50 1.46
C MET A 402 -9.01 -5.26 2.43
N ASN A 403 -8.43 -6.37 1.99
CA ASN A 403 -7.55 -7.20 2.80
C ASN A 403 -6.30 -6.43 3.24
N ASP A 404 -5.70 -5.65 2.35
CA ASP A 404 -4.56 -4.79 2.67
C ASP A 404 -4.91 -3.72 3.70
N ALA A 405 -6.07 -3.09 3.59
CA ALA A 405 -6.54 -2.12 4.57
C ALA A 405 -6.82 -2.77 5.94
N LEU A 406 -7.42 -3.94 5.96
CA LEU A 406 -7.64 -4.71 7.19
C LEU A 406 -6.31 -5.16 7.82
N LEU A 407 -5.35 -5.60 6.99
CA LEU A 407 -4.02 -6.00 7.45
C LEU A 407 -3.27 -4.80 8.07
N TRP A 408 -3.36 -3.63 7.44
CA TRP A 408 -2.82 -2.40 8.02
C TRP A 408 -3.42 -2.10 9.39
N ILE A 409 -4.77 -1.99 9.48
CA ILE A 409 -5.45 -1.57 10.71
C ILE A 409 -5.17 -2.57 11.86
N ARG A 410 -5.18 -3.88 11.57
CA ARG A 410 -4.88 -4.93 12.55
C ARG A 410 -3.40 -4.98 12.95
N GLY A 411 -2.52 -4.60 12.04
CA GLY A 411 -1.07 -4.60 12.24
C GLY A 411 -0.56 -3.42 13.07
N MET A 412 -1.37 -2.36 13.25
CA MET A 412 -0.98 -1.24 14.10
C MET A 412 -1.01 -1.63 15.57
N HIS A 413 -0.13 -1.01 16.36
CA HIS A 413 0.06 -1.36 17.78
C HIS A 413 -1.23 -1.33 18.60
N GLN A 414 -1.41 -2.32 19.48
CA GLN A 414 -2.56 -2.48 20.38
C GLN A 414 -2.08 -2.68 21.84
N PRO A 415 -2.72 -2.11 22.86
CA PRO A 415 -3.81 -1.12 22.77
C PRO A 415 -3.31 0.22 22.24
N ARG A 416 -4.17 0.92 21.54
CA ARG A 416 -3.81 2.24 20.97
C ARG A 416 -3.51 3.24 22.07
N SER A 417 -2.30 3.74 22.08
CA SER A 417 -1.95 4.92 22.88
C SER A 417 -2.25 6.17 22.05
N ASP A 418 -2.62 7.25 22.73
CA ASP A 418 -2.64 8.55 22.08
C ASP A 418 -1.21 8.95 21.72
N TYR A 419 -0.99 9.35 20.46
CA TYR A 419 0.32 9.82 20.04
C TYR A 419 0.60 11.20 20.66
N PRO A 420 1.75 11.37 21.34
CA PRO A 420 2.13 12.64 21.97
C PRO A 420 2.61 13.65 20.91
N ILE A 421 1.75 13.96 19.94
CA ILE A 421 2.02 14.85 18.82
C ILE A 421 0.99 15.95 18.84
N ASP A 422 1.46 17.21 18.79
CA ASP A 422 0.58 18.40 18.71
C ASP A 422 0.20 18.65 17.24
N TYR A 423 -0.84 17.95 16.79
CA TYR A 423 -1.38 18.09 15.44
C TYR A 423 -2.89 18.01 15.46
N THR A 424 -3.55 19.05 14.95
CA THR A 424 -5.00 19.06 14.75
C THR A 424 -5.31 18.93 13.26
N PRO A 425 -6.14 17.95 12.86
CA PRO A 425 -6.59 17.82 11.47
C PRO A 425 -7.23 19.12 10.98
N PRO A 426 -6.88 19.57 9.76
CA PRO A 426 -7.47 20.79 9.22
C PRO A 426 -8.94 20.59 8.88
N THR A 427 -9.76 21.60 9.21
CA THR A 427 -11.16 21.70 8.83
C THR A 427 -11.35 22.85 7.85
N LEU A 428 -12.02 22.57 6.73
CA LEU A 428 -12.36 23.61 5.75
C LEU A 428 -13.83 23.98 5.90
N GLN A 429 -14.11 25.29 5.99
CA GLN A 429 -15.49 25.77 5.99
C GLN A 429 -16.10 25.47 4.62
N ASN A 430 -17.22 24.75 4.63
CA ASN A 430 -17.94 24.46 3.39
C ASN A 430 -18.72 25.73 2.94
N PRO A 431 -18.31 26.41 1.88
CA PRO A 431 -18.97 27.64 1.45
C PRO A 431 -20.45 27.45 1.05
N ARG A 432 -20.90 26.20 0.86
CA ARG A 432 -22.27 25.85 0.52
C ARG A 432 -23.23 25.81 1.72
N LYS A 433 -22.76 25.68 2.96
CA LYS A 433 -23.62 25.70 4.15
C LYS A 433 -24.05 27.12 4.54
N ASN A 434 -23.29 28.15 4.19
CA ASN A 434 -23.59 29.53 4.54
C ASN A 434 -24.58 30.22 3.55
N ALA A 435 -24.90 29.57 2.44
CA ALA A 435 -25.83 30.14 1.44
C ALA A 435 -27.29 29.78 1.66
N THR A 436 -27.60 28.86 2.58
CA THR A 436 -28.99 28.44 2.85
C THR A 436 -29.59 29.02 4.13
N ASP A 437 -28.82 29.79 4.94
CA ASP A 437 -29.30 30.36 6.21
C ASP A 437 -29.60 31.87 6.13
N SER A 438 -29.50 32.44 4.94
CA SER A 438 -30.01 33.81 4.66
C SER A 438 -31.32 33.74 3.86
N GLY A 439 -32.33 33.16 4.47
CA GLY A 439 -33.71 33.34 4.02
C GLY A 439 -34.16 34.78 4.34
N PRO A 440 -34.88 35.44 3.43
CA PRO A 440 -35.31 36.79 3.69
C PRO A 440 -36.40 36.82 4.77
N ASP A 441 -36.14 37.53 5.84
CA ASP A 441 -37.20 38.07 6.69
C ASP A 441 -38.17 38.90 5.81
N ARG A 442 -39.36 38.36 5.62
CA ARG A 442 -40.60 39.13 5.45
C ARG A 442 -41.82 38.26 5.64
#